data_81521ea79d80404c20219d813598401e
#
_entry.id   81521ea79d80404c20219d813598401e
#
_cell.length_a   1.000
_cell.length_b   1.000
_cell.length_c   1.000
_cell.angle_alpha   90.00
_cell.angle_beta   90.00
_cell.angle_gamma   90.00
#
_symmetry.space_group_name_H-M   'P 1'
#
loop_
_entity.id
_entity.type
_entity.pdbx_description
1 polymer ?
#
loop_
_entity_poly.entity_id
_entity_poly.type
_entity_poly.pdbx_seq_one_letter_code
_entity_poly.pdbx_strand_id
1 'polypeptide(L)'
;LFVISSCATTNYSEDISQKSSNMLRLNLVLNNLTHSIPNIIKTNTIAQPYYLESKFDYIVSNPPFKLDFSDFHADLDKEAFKKRFFGGIPNIPKSKKESMSIYLMFIQHIMYSLNENGKAAIVVPTGFITAQSGIEKKIRERLIDNGWLRGVVSMPSNIFASTGTNVSVLFLDKKADNQHIVLMDASKLGETIKEGKNQRTVLTTTEEDKIISTFNEKQAVEDLSVVVSKEEIAAKNYSFSAGQYFEVKIEYIDITAEEFAEKMSGFENRLVDLFQQ
;
A
#
# COMPACT_ATOMS: atom_id res chain seq x y z
N LEU A 1 -2.80 -4.66 -13.34
CA LEU A 1 -2.84 -6.11 -13.50
C LEU A 1 -3.13 -6.76 -12.15
N PHE A 2 -4.17 -7.55 -12.08
CA PHE A 2 -4.55 -8.30 -10.88
C PHE A 2 -4.18 -9.76 -11.11
N VAL A 3 -3.20 -10.27 -10.38
CA VAL A 3 -2.71 -11.66 -10.51
C VAL A 3 -3.09 -12.43 -9.25
N ILE A 4 -3.70 -13.57 -9.44
CA ILE A 4 -4.11 -14.48 -8.38
C ILE A 4 -3.37 -15.81 -8.63
N SER A 5 -2.71 -16.33 -7.61
CA SER A 5 -1.99 -17.59 -7.66
C SER A 5 -2.54 -18.54 -6.61
N SER A 6 -2.75 -19.80 -6.97
CA SER A 6 -3.06 -20.87 -6.04
C SER A 6 -1.86 -21.74 -5.74
N CYS A 7 -1.91 -22.51 -4.66
CA CYS A 7 -0.80 -23.29 -4.09
C CYS A 7 -0.13 -24.30 -5.07
N ALA A 8 -0.75 -24.59 -6.21
CA ALA A 8 -0.29 -25.56 -7.20
C ALA A 8 0.33 -24.91 -8.43
N THR A 9 0.95 -23.74 -8.35
CA THR A 9 1.57 -23.04 -9.47
C THR A 9 0.62 -22.60 -10.59
N THR A 10 -0.69 -22.67 -10.39
CA THR A 10 -1.68 -22.19 -11.36
C THR A 10 -1.98 -20.71 -11.11
N ASN A 11 -1.82 -19.89 -12.16
CA ASN A 11 -2.07 -18.45 -12.09
C ASN A 11 -3.43 -18.11 -12.67
N TYR A 12 -4.08 -17.15 -12.03
CA TYR A 12 -5.37 -16.59 -12.42
C TYR A 12 -5.24 -15.08 -12.55
N SER A 13 -5.89 -14.49 -13.52
CA SER A 13 -5.90 -13.02 -13.66
C SER A 13 -7.16 -12.54 -14.34
N GLU A 14 -7.61 -11.38 -13.90
CA GLU A 14 -8.65 -10.60 -14.55
C GLU A 14 -8.12 -9.21 -14.87
N ASP A 15 -8.33 -8.75 -16.10
CA ASP A 15 -7.95 -7.41 -16.52
C ASP A 15 -8.89 -6.93 -17.64
N ILE A 16 -9.31 -5.68 -17.55
CA ILE A 16 -10.13 -5.06 -18.59
C ILE A 16 -9.33 -4.79 -19.88
N SER A 17 -8.01 -4.65 -19.77
CA SER A 17 -7.10 -4.37 -20.88
C SER A 17 -6.67 -5.63 -21.62
N GLN A 18 -7.01 -5.72 -22.89
CA GLN A 18 -6.52 -6.80 -23.77
C GLN A 18 -4.99 -6.80 -23.85
N LYS A 19 -4.37 -5.62 -23.87
CA LYS A 19 -2.90 -5.48 -23.95
C LYS A 19 -2.26 -6.09 -22.71
N SER A 20 -2.73 -5.73 -21.50
CA SER A 20 -2.22 -6.28 -20.24
C SER A 20 -2.38 -7.79 -20.16
N SER A 21 -3.57 -8.31 -20.53
CA SER A 21 -3.85 -9.73 -20.58
C SER A 21 -2.92 -10.48 -21.54
N ASN A 22 -2.63 -9.91 -22.71
CA ASN A 22 -1.71 -10.52 -23.69
C ASN A 22 -0.26 -10.49 -23.19
N MET A 23 0.18 -9.41 -22.54
CA MET A 23 1.51 -9.33 -21.93
C MET A 23 1.68 -10.39 -20.82
N LEU A 24 0.65 -10.60 -20.00
CA LEU A 24 0.69 -11.65 -18.98
C LEU A 24 0.78 -13.05 -19.64
N ARG A 25 -0.04 -13.33 -20.68
CA ARG A 25 0.04 -14.60 -21.40
C ARG A 25 1.45 -14.85 -21.97
N LEU A 26 2.07 -13.81 -22.54
CA LEU A 26 3.45 -13.91 -23.03
C LEU A 26 4.43 -14.23 -21.89
N ASN A 27 4.31 -13.56 -20.76
CA ASN A 27 5.14 -13.85 -19.57
C ASN A 27 4.95 -15.29 -19.08
N LEU A 28 3.73 -15.80 -19.07
CA LEU A 28 3.46 -17.19 -18.69
C LEU A 28 4.13 -18.19 -19.65
N VAL A 29 4.12 -17.90 -20.96
CA VAL A 29 4.85 -18.72 -21.96
C VAL A 29 6.35 -18.72 -21.68
N LEU A 30 6.95 -17.54 -21.49
CA LEU A 30 8.38 -17.38 -21.23
C LEU A 30 8.85 -18.06 -19.92
N ASN A 31 7.94 -18.24 -18.97
CA ASN A 31 8.22 -18.89 -17.69
C ASN A 31 7.71 -20.34 -17.61
N ASN A 32 7.37 -20.98 -18.74
CA ASN A 32 6.86 -22.35 -18.80
C ASN A 32 5.57 -22.60 -17.98
N LEU A 33 4.72 -21.57 -17.82
CA LEU A 33 3.44 -21.61 -17.10
C LEU A 33 2.23 -21.59 -18.05
N THR A 34 2.37 -22.20 -19.22
CA THR A 34 1.35 -22.19 -20.31
C THR A 34 0.01 -22.79 -19.88
N HIS A 35 0.00 -23.71 -18.94
CA HIS A 35 -1.21 -24.29 -18.35
C HIS A 35 -2.13 -23.25 -17.68
N SER A 36 -1.58 -22.11 -17.27
CA SER A 36 -2.34 -21.00 -16.65
C SER A 36 -2.99 -20.04 -17.67
N ILE A 37 -2.65 -20.14 -18.97
CA ILE A 37 -3.16 -19.23 -20.00
C ILE A 37 -4.69 -19.21 -20.09
N PRO A 38 -5.42 -20.34 -19.98
CA PRO A 38 -6.89 -20.34 -19.99
C PRO A 38 -7.52 -19.55 -18.85
N ASN A 39 -6.79 -19.32 -17.76
CA ASN A 39 -7.27 -18.62 -16.56
C ASN A 39 -7.07 -17.10 -16.64
N ILE A 40 -6.56 -16.57 -17.75
CA ILE A 40 -6.37 -15.15 -17.94
C ILE A 40 -7.60 -14.60 -18.66
N ILE A 41 -8.50 -14.00 -17.89
CA ILE A 41 -9.82 -13.57 -18.35
C ILE A 41 -9.82 -12.06 -18.61
N LYS A 42 -10.40 -11.67 -19.74
CA LYS A 42 -10.66 -10.25 -20.03
C LYS A 42 -12.01 -9.87 -19.45
N THR A 43 -12.01 -9.18 -18.31
CA THR A 43 -13.22 -8.71 -17.65
C THR A 43 -12.91 -7.53 -16.74
N ASN A 44 -13.97 -6.86 -16.25
CA ASN A 44 -13.85 -5.84 -15.22
C ASN A 44 -13.91 -6.51 -13.84
N THR A 45 -12.75 -6.66 -13.20
CA THR A 45 -12.60 -7.28 -11.87
C THR A 45 -13.53 -6.69 -10.80
N ILE A 46 -13.85 -5.41 -10.90
CA ILE A 46 -14.69 -4.73 -9.90
C ILE A 46 -16.17 -4.87 -10.22
N ALA A 47 -16.57 -4.59 -11.46
CA ALA A 47 -17.98 -4.58 -11.86
C ALA A 47 -18.52 -5.97 -12.24
N GLN A 48 -17.68 -6.79 -12.88
CA GLN A 48 -18.09 -8.09 -13.44
C GLN A 48 -16.98 -9.14 -13.21
N PRO A 49 -16.63 -9.45 -11.96
CA PRO A 49 -15.58 -10.43 -11.66
C PRO A 49 -15.99 -11.82 -12.16
N TYR A 50 -15.14 -12.46 -12.93
CA TYR A 50 -15.34 -13.82 -13.39
C TYR A 50 -15.13 -14.84 -12.26
N TYR A 51 -14.14 -14.55 -11.39
CA TYR A 51 -13.77 -15.42 -10.26
C TYR A 51 -14.41 -14.99 -8.93
N LEU A 52 -15.61 -14.41 -8.93
CA LEU A 52 -16.25 -13.87 -7.72
C LEU A 52 -16.35 -14.88 -6.58
N GLU A 53 -16.73 -16.12 -6.90
CA GLU A 53 -16.93 -17.18 -5.89
C GLU A 53 -15.66 -17.98 -5.62
N SER A 54 -14.58 -17.73 -6.37
CA SER A 54 -13.30 -18.40 -6.17
C SER A 54 -12.53 -17.78 -5.00
N LYS A 55 -11.80 -18.62 -4.26
CA LYS A 55 -10.90 -18.19 -3.19
C LYS A 55 -9.47 -18.60 -3.53
N PHE A 56 -8.52 -17.75 -3.17
CA PHE A 56 -7.13 -17.88 -3.59
C PHE A 56 -6.18 -17.88 -2.42
N ASP A 57 -5.12 -18.66 -2.54
CA ASP A 57 -4.07 -18.79 -1.50
C ASP A 57 -3.13 -17.58 -1.50
N TYR A 58 -2.82 -17.05 -2.70
CA TYR A 58 -1.93 -15.90 -2.86
C TYR A 58 -2.51 -14.90 -3.83
N ILE A 59 -2.49 -13.63 -3.44
CA ILE A 59 -2.90 -12.52 -4.32
C ILE A 59 -1.81 -11.45 -4.30
N VAL A 60 -1.32 -11.08 -5.50
CA VAL A 60 -0.39 -9.96 -5.67
C VAL A 60 -1.06 -8.93 -6.57
N SER A 61 -1.11 -7.68 -6.13
CA SER A 61 -1.80 -6.63 -6.88
C SER A 61 -1.10 -5.28 -6.78
N ASN A 62 -0.96 -4.64 -7.94
CA ASN A 62 -0.68 -3.22 -8.06
C ASN A 62 -1.86 -2.58 -8.80
N PRO A 63 -2.96 -2.25 -8.09
CA PRO A 63 -4.16 -1.73 -8.72
C PRO A 63 -3.98 -0.27 -9.18
N PRO A 64 -4.78 0.20 -10.15
CA PRO A 64 -4.84 1.62 -10.44
C PRO A 64 -5.33 2.38 -9.21
N PHE A 65 -4.66 3.50 -8.86
CA PHE A 65 -5.03 4.26 -7.66
C PHE A 65 -6.27 5.11 -7.88
N LYS A 66 -6.38 5.69 -9.08
CA LYS A 66 -7.45 6.59 -9.47
C LYS A 66 -7.99 6.18 -10.85
N LEU A 67 -9.29 6.12 -10.96
CA LEU A 67 -9.99 5.82 -12.22
C LEU A 67 -11.42 6.33 -12.11
N ASP A 68 -11.98 6.87 -13.20
CA ASP A 68 -13.41 7.10 -13.30
C ASP A 68 -14.15 5.76 -13.41
N PHE A 69 -14.99 5.46 -12.44
CA PHE A 69 -15.88 4.31 -12.45
C PHE A 69 -17.34 4.69 -12.20
N SER A 70 -17.67 5.96 -12.50
CA SER A 70 -19.05 6.47 -12.34
C SER A 70 -20.08 5.72 -13.16
N ASP A 71 -19.69 5.15 -14.30
CA ASP A 71 -20.61 4.45 -15.21
C ASP A 71 -21.22 3.17 -14.60
N PHE A 72 -20.46 2.49 -13.73
CA PHE A 72 -20.93 1.27 -13.06
C PHE A 72 -21.03 1.41 -11.54
N HIS A 73 -20.89 2.62 -11.01
CA HIS A 73 -20.94 2.89 -9.56
C HIS A 73 -22.25 2.39 -8.93
N ALA A 74 -23.39 2.68 -9.54
CA ALA A 74 -24.70 2.27 -9.04
C ALA A 74 -24.87 0.74 -8.98
N ASP A 75 -24.20 0.00 -9.87
CA ASP A 75 -24.25 -1.46 -9.86
C ASP A 75 -23.51 -2.07 -8.68
N LEU A 76 -22.49 -1.38 -8.15
CA LEU A 76 -21.68 -1.84 -7.01
C LEU A 76 -22.42 -1.73 -5.68
N ASP A 77 -23.46 -0.89 -5.57
CA ASP A 77 -24.26 -0.73 -4.35
C ASP A 77 -25.37 -1.79 -4.20
N LYS A 78 -25.48 -2.73 -5.15
CA LYS A 78 -26.44 -3.82 -5.08
C LYS A 78 -26.10 -4.77 -3.92
N GLU A 79 -27.14 -5.38 -3.32
CA GLU A 79 -27.02 -6.28 -2.16
C GLU A 79 -25.97 -7.40 -2.39
N ALA A 80 -25.89 -7.93 -3.61
CA ALA A 80 -24.92 -8.95 -3.99
C ALA A 80 -23.45 -8.53 -3.76
N PHE A 81 -23.15 -7.24 -3.75
CA PHE A 81 -21.80 -6.72 -3.59
C PHE A 81 -21.49 -6.15 -2.19
N LYS A 82 -22.50 -5.96 -1.33
CA LYS A 82 -22.30 -5.40 0.02
C LYS A 82 -21.32 -6.18 0.88
N LYS A 83 -21.32 -7.50 0.80
CA LYS A 83 -20.34 -8.35 1.51
C LYS A 83 -18.91 -8.10 1.04
N ARG A 84 -18.74 -7.83 -0.26
CA ARG A 84 -17.44 -7.56 -0.87
C ARG A 84 -16.94 -6.17 -0.51
N PHE A 85 -17.82 -5.16 -0.53
CA PHE A 85 -17.47 -3.75 -0.33
C PHE A 85 -17.93 -3.22 1.04
N PHE A 86 -17.52 -3.91 2.09
CA PHE A 86 -17.95 -3.67 3.47
C PHE A 86 -17.62 -2.26 4.02
N GLY A 87 -16.53 -1.67 3.55
CA GLY A 87 -16.12 -0.31 3.96
C GLY A 87 -16.89 0.79 3.24
N GLY A 88 -17.60 0.42 2.18
CA GLY A 88 -18.33 1.33 1.29
C GLY A 88 -17.67 1.51 -0.07
N ILE A 89 -18.30 2.33 -0.90
CA ILE A 89 -17.88 2.67 -2.26
C ILE A 89 -17.53 4.16 -2.28
N PRO A 90 -16.38 4.57 -2.86
CA PRO A 90 -16.04 5.99 -2.97
C PRO A 90 -17.12 6.77 -3.71
N ASN A 91 -17.52 7.92 -3.19
CA ASN A 91 -18.53 8.77 -3.81
C ASN A 91 -18.09 9.28 -5.18
N ILE A 92 -19.06 9.52 -6.07
CA ILE A 92 -18.80 10.20 -7.34
C ILE A 92 -18.63 11.70 -7.08
N PRO A 93 -17.46 12.28 -7.34
CA PRO A 93 -17.25 13.70 -7.17
C PRO A 93 -18.01 14.51 -8.25
N LYS A 94 -18.41 15.74 -7.92
CA LYS A 94 -19.09 16.64 -8.87
C LYS A 94 -18.21 17.02 -10.08
N SER A 95 -16.90 17.03 -9.87
CA SER A 95 -15.89 17.29 -10.91
C SER A 95 -14.71 16.34 -10.72
N LYS A 96 -13.88 16.14 -11.76
CA LYS A 96 -12.69 15.29 -11.71
C LYS A 96 -13.01 13.84 -11.33
N LYS A 97 -13.97 13.22 -12.01
CA LYS A 97 -14.37 11.82 -11.78
C LYS A 97 -13.19 10.86 -11.92
N GLU A 98 -12.21 11.18 -12.73
CA GLU A 98 -10.94 10.44 -12.87
C GLU A 98 -10.11 10.36 -11.58
N SER A 99 -10.44 11.18 -10.56
CA SER A 99 -9.78 11.16 -9.26
C SER A 99 -10.38 10.16 -8.26
N MET A 100 -11.44 9.42 -8.64
CA MET A 100 -12.09 8.44 -7.76
C MET A 100 -11.12 7.34 -7.34
N SER A 101 -11.07 7.06 -6.03
CA SER A 101 -10.12 6.13 -5.41
C SER A 101 -10.50 4.66 -5.64
N ILE A 102 -10.37 4.18 -6.86
CA ILE A 102 -10.76 2.81 -7.23
C ILE A 102 -9.93 1.74 -6.49
N TYR A 103 -8.71 2.04 -6.07
CA TYR A 103 -7.86 1.10 -5.34
C TYR A 103 -8.51 0.59 -4.04
N LEU A 104 -9.41 1.38 -3.43
CA LEU A 104 -10.16 0.96 -2.24
C LEU A 104 -11.12 -0.20 -2.55
N MET A 105 -11.64 -0.23 -3.77
CA MET A 105 -12.48 -1.34 -4.23
C MET A 105 -11.63 -2.60 -4.45
N PHE A 106 -10.42 -2.44 -5.01
CA PHE A 106 -9.48 -3.56 -5.18
C PHE A 106 -9.03 -4.15 -3.85
N ILE A 107 -8.69 -3.33 -2.84
CA ILE A 107 -8.31 -3.86 -1.52
C ILE A 107 -9.44 -4.70 -0.92
N GLN A 108 -10.67 -4.18 -0.94
CA GLN A 108 -11.84 -4.89 -0.40
C GLN A 108 -12.13 -6.18 -1.18
N HIS A 109 -11.99 -6.14 -2.51
CA HIS A 109 -12.14 -7.33 -3.35
C HIS A 109 -11.06 -8.38 -3.05
N ILE A 110 -9.80 -7.98 -2.85
CA ILE A 110 -8.71 -8.88 -2.45
C ILE A 110 -9.04 -9.54 -1.10
N MET A 111 -9.43 -8.74 -0.10
CA MET A 111 -9.82 -9.27 1.21
C MET A 111 -10.97 -10.29 1.12
N TYR A 112 -11.92 -10.06 0.22
CA TYR A 112 -13.03 -10.98 -0.07
C TYR A 112 -12.54 -12.26 -0.77
N SER A 113 -11.64 -12.14 -1.74
CA SER A 113 -11.19 -13.25 -2.61
C SER A 113 -10.11 -14.13 -1.97
N LEU A 114 -9.46 -13.70 -0.89
CA LEU A 114 -8.54 -14.55 -0.14
C LEU A 114 -9.27 -15.69 0.56
N ASN A 115 -8.72 -16.91 0.49
CA ASN A 115 -9.17 -18.03 1.32
C ASN A 115 -8.85 -17.81 2.82
N GLU A 116 -9.23 -18.75 3.67
CA GLU A 116 -9.05 -18.65 5.12
C GLU A 116 -7.58 -18.63 5.56
N ASN A 117 -6.69 -19.20 4.75
CA ASN A 117 -5.25 -19.24 4.98
C ASN A 117 -4.47 -18.37 3.97
N GLY A 118 -5.18 -17.52 3.23
CA GLY A 118 -4.62 -16.78 2.11
C GLY A 118 -3.74 -15.62 2.52
N LYS A 119 -2.79 -15.30 1.64
CA LYS A 119 -1.86 -14.18 1.79
C LYS A 119 -1.97 -13.22 0.62
N ALA A 120 -1.74 -11.93 0.88
CA ALA A 120 -1.69 -10.96 -0.20
C ALA A 120 -0.58 -9.92 -0.02
N ALA A 121 -0.10 -9.40 -1.15
CA ALA A 121 0.74 -8.22 -1.22
C ALA A 121 0.06 -7.19 -2.14
N ILE A 122 -0.19 -5.99 -1.62
CA ILE A 122 -0.99 -4.98 -2.31
C ILE A 122 -0.24 -3.65 -2.28
N VAL A 123 0.01 -3.07 -3.45
CA VAL A 123 0.55 -1.72 -3.56
C VAL A 123 -0.57 -0.71 -3.39
N VAL A 124 -0.37 0.25 -2.50
CA VAL A 124 -1.34 1.31 -2.18
C VAL A 124 -0.65 2.68 -2.14
N PRO A 125 -1.36 3.78 -2.39
CA PRO A 125 -0.81 5.12 -2.17
C PRO A 125 -0.56 5.34 -0.67
N THR A 126 0.53 6.04 -0.32
CA THR A 126 0.89 6.28 1.10
C THR A 126 -0.22 6.99 1.89
N GLY A 127 -1.07 7.79 1.24
CA GLY A 127 -2.24 8.38 1.91
C GLY A 127 -3.21 7.36 2.53
N PHE A 128 -3.25 6.12 2.02
CA PHE A 128 -4.07 5.05 2.60
C PHE A 128 -3.66 4.69 4.03
N ILE A 129 -2.36 4.71 4.33
CA ILE A 129 -1.86 4.24 5.64
C ILE A 129 -2.09 5.25 6.77
N THR A 130 -2.39 6.51 6.44
CA THR A 130 -2.52 7.61 7.42
C THR A 130 -3.89 8.28 7.46
N ALA A 131 -4.81 7.98 6.53
CA ALA A 131 -6.13 8.60 6.47
C ALA A 131 -6.89 8.46 7.80
N GLN A 132 -7.42 9.58 8.34
CA GLN A 132 -8.02 9.62 9.68
C GLN A 132 -9.50 9.21 9.70
N SER A 133 -10.12 9.07 8.54
CA SER A 133 -11.55 8.77 8.41
C SER A 133 -11.83 8.07 7.06
N GLY A 134 -13.10 7.77 6.78
CA GLY A 134 -13.53 7.26 5.49
C GLY A 134 -13.35 5.76 5.29
N ILE A 135 -13.37 5.34 4.05
CA ILE A 135 -13.27 3.94 3.65
C ILE A 135 -11.88 3.38 3.99
N GLU A 136 -10.84 4.18 3.82
CA GLU A 136 -9.45 3.84 4.15
C GLU A 136 -9.32 3.38 5.60
N LYS A 137 -9.87 4.16 6.54
CA LYS A 137 -9.84 3.82 7.95
C LYS A 137 -10.62 2.55 8.25
N LYS A 138 -11.85 2.41 7.72
CA LYS A 138 -12.66 1.19 7.90
C LYS A 138 -11.96 -0.08 7.42
N ILE A 139 -11.21 0.00 6.31
CA ILE A 139 -10.43 -1.12 5.81
C ILE A 139 -9.30 -1.46 6.78
N ARG A 140 -8.57 -0.46 7.28
CA ARG A 140 -7.48 -0.68 8.25
C ARG A 140 -8.00 -1.24 9.57
N GLU A 141 -9.10 -0.71 10.10
CA GLU A 141 -9.79 -1.26 11.27
C GLU A 141 -10.07 -2.75 11.08
N ARG A 142 -10.73 -3.14 9.98
CA ARG A 142 -11.03 -4.56 9.72
C ARG A 142 -9.79 -5.43 9.59
N LEU A 143 -8.70 -4.92 9.01
CA LEU A 143 -7.44 -5.65 8.91
C LEU A 143 -6.83 -5.94 10.28
N ILE A 144 -6.90 -4.99 11.20
CA ILE A 144 -6.38 -5.11 12.56
C ILE A 144 -7.30 -5.99 13.43
N ASP A 145 -8.61 -5.71 13.42
CA ASP A 145 -9.58 -6.42 14.25
C ASP A 145 -9.61 -7.92 13.92
N ASN A 146 -9.48 -8.28 12.65
CA ASN A 146 -9.40 -9.68 12.20
C ASN A 146 -7.99 -10.30 12.32
N GLY A 147 -6.97 -9.54 12.68
CA GLY A 147 -5.59 -10.02 12.73
C GLY A 147 -5.00 -10.37 11.35
N TRP A 148 -5.47 -9.77 10.28
CA TRP A 148 -5.04 -10.11 8.92
C TRP A 148 -3.84 -9.31 8.42
N LEU A 149 -3.48 -8.22 9.10
CA LEU A 149 -2.31 -7.43 8.72
C LEU A 149 -1.03 -8.07 9.26
N ARG A 150 -0.15 -8.54 8.39
CA ARG A 150 1.21 -8.98 8.74
C ARG A 150 2.16 -7.78 8.88
N GLY A 151 2.03 -6.79 8.01
CA GLY A 151 2.85 -5.59 8.06
C GLY A 151 2.68 -4.68 6.86
N VAL A 152 3.38 -3.55 6.90
CA VAL A 152 3.40 -2.52 5.87
C VAL A 152 4.83 -2.07 5.63
N VAL A 153 5.20 -1.88 4.35
CA VAL A 153 6.48 -1.29 3.95
C VAL A 153 6.21 -0.04 3.14
N SER A 154 6.58 1.12 3.65
CA SER A 154 6.58 2.38 2.89
C SER A 154 7.81 2.42 2.00
N MET A 155 7.61 2.57 0.70
CA MET A 155 8.65 2.50 -0.32
C MET A 155 9.25 3.89 -0.60
N PRO A 156 10.46 3.97 -1.15
CA PRO A 156 11.05 5.21 -1.64
C PRO A 156 10.15 5.90 -2.67
N SER A 157 10.26 7.23 -2.75
CA SER A 157 9.62 8.00 -3.84
C SER A 157 10.19 7.58 -5.20
N ASN A 158 9.41 7.75 -6.26
CA ASN A 158 9.82 7.40 -7.63
C ASN A 158 10.27 5.94 -7.82
N ILE A 159 9.85 5.01 -6.96
CA ILE A 159 10.14 3.57 -7.15
C ILE A 159 9.50 3.04 -8.46
N PHE A 160 8.40 3.65 -8.90
CA PHE A 160 7.81 3.43 -10.21
C PHE A 160 8.15 4.60 -11.14
N ALA A 161 8.83 4.33 -12.24
CA ALA A 161 9.38 5.32 -13.18
C ALA A 161 8.35 6.31 -13.80
N SER A 162 7.06 6.01 -13.72
CA SER A 162 5.99 6.80 -14.36
C SER A 162 5.15 7.63 -13.38
N THR A 163 5.34 7.51 -12.07
CA THR A 163 4.51 8.22 -11.10
C THR A 163 5.34 8.73 -9.92
N GLY A 164 5.26 10.03 -9.63
CA GLY A 164 5.84 10.63 -8.42
C GLY A 164 5.03 10.32 -7.14
N THR A 165 4.07 9.41 -7.20
CA THR A 165 3.24 9.05 -6.05
C THR A 165 4.02 8.14 -5.12
N ASN A 166 4.14 8.51 -3.86
CA ASN A 166 4.69 7.65 -2.83
C ASN A 166 3.74 6.48 -2.57
N VAL A 167 4.31 5.29 -2.47
CA VAL A 167 3.56 4.05 -2.31
C VAL A 167 3.99 3.29 -1.08
N SER A 168 3.09 2.47 -0.58
CA SER A 168 3.36 1.48 0.45
C SER A 168 2.87 0.12 -0.01
N VAL A 169 3.48 -0.94 0.49
CA VAL A 169 3.05 -2.32 0.24
C VAL A 169 2.42 -2.87 1.51
N LEU A 170 1.15 -3.28 1.40
CA LEU A 170 0.44 -4.00 2.47
C LEU A 170 0.68 -5.50 2.31
N PHE A 171 1.05 -6.17 3.39
CA PHE A 171 1.16 -7.60 3.46
C PHE A 171 0.07 -8.17 4.37
N LEU A 172 -0.79 -9.01 3.80
CA LEU A 172 -1.88 -9.67 4.50
C LEU A 172 -1.56 -11.16 4.68
N ASP A 173 -1.95 -11.70 5.82
CA ASP A 173 -1.88 -13.14 6.12
C ASP A 173 -3.08 -13.50 7.00
N LYS A 174 -4.09 -14.19 6.43
CA LYS A 174 -5.29 -14.58 7.18
C LYS A 174 -5.08 -15.76 8.11
N LYS A 175 -4.04 -16.57 7.87
CA LYS A 175 -3.75 -17.76 8.69
C LYS A 175 -3.15 -17.39 10.05
N ALA A 176 -2.28 -16.37 10.06
CA ALA A 176 -1.58 -15.98 11.26
C ALA A 176 -2.46 -15.06 12.11
N ASP A 177 -2.59 -15.34 13.41
CA ASP A 177 -2.97 -14.30 14.33
C ASP A 177 -1.78 -13.34 14.48
N ASN A 178 -1.79 -12.28 13.67
CA ASN A 178 -0.69 -11.32 13.62
C ASN A 178 -0.74 -10.40 14.85
N GLN A 179 -0.31 -10.91 16.01
CA GLN A 179 -0.17 -10.12 17.24
C GLN A 179 0.96 -9.08 17.13
N HIS A 180 1.99 -9.39 16.34
CA HIS A 180 3.16 -8.56 16.12
C HIS A 180 3.22 -8.14 14.64
N ILE A 181 2.89 -6.89 14.38
CA ILE A 181 2.76 -6.30 13.06
C ILE A 181 4.01 -5.47 12.78
N VAL A 182 4.63 -5.70 11.62
CA VAL A 182 5.83 -4.93 11.20
C VAL A 182 5.40 -3.70 10.41
N LEU A 183 5.76 -2.52 10.91
CA LEU A 183 5.63 -1.27 10.16
C LEU A 183 7.04 -0.78 9.81
N MET A 184 7.31 -0.64 8.52
CA MET A 184 8.64 -0.30 8.01
C MET A 184 8.58 0.96 7.15
N ASP A 185 9.55 1.85 7.35
CA ASP A 185 9.78 3.03 6.53
C ASP A 185 11.09 2.89 5.75
N ALA A 186 10.98 2.38 4.53
CA ALA A 186 12.08 2.28 3.59
C ALA A 186 12.20 3.53 2.68
N SER A 187 11.48 4.61 2.97
CA SER A 187 11.41 5.80 2.10
C SER A 187 12.77 6.50 1.90
N LYS A 188 13.71 6.27 2.78
CA LYS A 188 15.06 6.85 2.74
C LYS A 188 16.10 5.96 2.02
N LEU A 189 15.71 4.75 1.60
CA LEU A 189 16.59 3.82 0.89
C LEU A 189 16.60 4.08 -0.61
N GLY A 190 17.62 3.55 -1.27
CA GLY A 190 17.79 3.61 -2.72
C GLY A 190 18.42 4.90 -3.22
N GLU A 191 18.95 4.81 -4.43
CA GLU A 191 19.55 5.94 -5.15
C GLU A 191 18.61 6.42 -6.25
N THR A 192 18.44 7.76 -6.36
CA THR A 192 17.66 8.35 -7.43
C THR A 192 18.53 8.53 -8.68
N ILE A 193 18.18 7.80 -9.73
CA ILE A 193 18.84 7.91 -11.04
C ILE A 193 17.93 8.66 -12.03
N LYS A 194 18.55 9.31 -13.02
CA LYS A 194 17.83 9.94 -14.15
C LYS A 194 17.66 8.92 -15.27
N GLU A 195 16.43 8.66 -15.68
CA GLU A 195 16.08 7.82 -16.81
C GLU A 195 15.35 8.69 -17.86
N GLY A 196 16.13 9.26 -18.79
CA GLY A 196 15.64 10.25 -19.74
C GLY A 196 15.17 11.54 -19.06
N LYS A 197 13.86 11.85 -19.18
CA LYS A 197 13.23 13.01 -18.53
C LYS A 197 12.70 12.73 -17.13
N ASN A 198 12.69 11.46 -16.72
CA ASN A 198 12.10 11.01 -15.46
C ASN A 198 13.20 10.72 -14.42
N GLN A 199 12.81 10.77 -13.16
CA GLN A 199 13.61 10.26 -12.05
C GLN A 199 13.05 8.89 -11.64
N ARG A 200 13.96 7.97 -11.29
CA ARG A 200 13.64 6.66 -10.75
C ARG A 200 14.53 6.37 -9.56
N THR A 201 13.95 5.86 -8.50
CA THR A 201 14.73 5.33 -7.37
C THR A 201 14.95 3.84 -7.55
N VAL A 202 16.19 3.41 -7.40
CA VAL A 202 16.62 2.01 -7.52
C VAL A 202 17.18 1.58 -6.18
N LEU A 203 16.67 0.48 -5.65
CA LEU A 203 17.23 -0.19 -4.48
C LEU A 203 18.42 -1.05 -4.91
N THR A 204 19.44 -1.08 -4.08
CA THR A 204 20.53 -2.06 -4.23
C THR A 204 20.08 -3.42 -3.70
N THR A 205 20.70 -4.50 -4.16
CA THR A 205 20.41 -5.86 -3.66
C THR A 205 20.57 -5.94 -2.13
N THR A 206 21.55 -5.26 -1.56
CA THR A 206 21.77 -5.22 -0.10
C THR A 206 20.60 -4.54 0.64
N GLU A 207 20.04 -3.46 0.07
CA GLU A 207 18.86 -2.79 0.65
C GLU A 207 17.60 -3.65 0.52
N GLU A 208 17.43 -4.34 -0.62
CA GLU A 208 16.33 -5.28 -0.82
C GLU A 208 16.42 -6.43 0.20
N ASP A 209 17.59 -7.04 0.37
CA ASP A 209 17.83 -8.11 1.34
C ASP A 209 17.60 -7.63 2.77
N LYS A 210 18.00 -6.40 3.09
CA LYS A 210 17.75 -5.77 4.39
C LYS A 210 16.25 -5.60 4.66
N ILE A 211 15.48 -5.11 3.67
CA ILE A 211 14.02 -4.98 3.79
C ILE A 211 13.39 -6.36 4.03
N ILE A 212 13.77 -7.35 3.22
CA ILE A 212 13.20 -8.70 3.27
C ILE A 212 13.51 -9.40 4.59
N SER A 213 14.78 -9.39 5.03
CA SER A 213 15.19 -10.04 6.29
C SER A 213 14.54 -9.36 7.49
N THR A 214 14.63 -8.03 7.62
CA THR A 214 14.03 -7.26 8.71
C THR A 214 12.51 -7.52 8.82
N PHE A 215 11.82 -7.53 7.67
CA PHE A 215 10.37 -7.78 7.64
C PHE A 215 10.01 -9.22 8.03
N ASN A 216 10.74 -10.21 7.51
CA ASN A 216 10.45 -11.62 7.76
C ASN A 216 10.76 -12.03 9.21
N GLU A 217 11.86 -11.55 9.76
CA GLU A 217 12.32 -11.82 11.12
C GLU A 217 11.61 -10.95 12.16
N LYS A 218 10.74 -10.04 11.73
CA LYS A 218 10.00 -9.10 12.60
C LYS A 218 10.96 -8.33 13.52
N GLN A 219 11.98 -7.71 12.94
CA GLN A 219 12.95 -6.95 13.70
C GLN A 219 12.52 -5.48 13.85
N ALA A 220 12.69 -4.93 15.04
CA ALA A 220 12.66 -3.49 15.25
C ALA A 220 14.07 -2.94 14.99
N VAL A 221 14.17 -2.03 14.01
CA VAL A 221 15.43 -1.39 13.61
C VAL A 221 15.24 0.12 13.62
N GLU A 222 16.11 0.82 14.31
CA GLU A 222 16.06 2.27 14.45
C GLU A 222 15.90 2.96 13.09
N ASP A 223 14.98 3.93 13.01
CA ASP A 223 14.65 4.72 11.80
C ASP A 223 14.20 3.90 10.57
N LEU A 224 14.03 2.59 10.69
CA LEU A 224 13.61 1.73 9.60
C LEU A 224 12.32 0.96 9.91
N SER A 225 12.24 0.29 11.05
CA SER A 225 11.09 -0.58 11.35
C SER A 225 10.75 -0.62 12.83
N VAL A 226 9.45 -0.79 13.10
CA VAL A 226 8.92 -1.08 14.42
C VAL A 226 8.06 -2.33 14.36
N VAL A 227 7.97 -3.01 15.49
CA VAL A 227 7.08 -4.16 15.69
C VAL A 227 6.06 -3.77 16.74
N VAL A 228 4.80 -3.69 16.34
CA VAL A 228 3.72 -3.15 17.17
C VAL A 228 2.58 -4.13 17.33
N SER A 229 1.83 -4.01 18.43
CA SER A 229 0.62 -4.78 18.68
C SER A 229 -0.61 -4.17 18.01
N LYS A 230 -1.72 -4.92 17.98
CA LYS A 230 -3.01 -4.43 17.51
C LYS A 230 -3.51 -3.25 18.36
N GLU A 231 -3.30 -3.32 19.66
CA GLU A 231 -3.71 -2.32 20.65
C GLU A 231 -2.98 -0.99 20.44
N GLU A 232 -1.66 -1.05 20.18
CA GLU A 232 -0.86 0.14 19.86
C GLU A 232 -1.33 0.80 18.56
N ILE A 233 -1.67 -0.01 17.54
CA ILE A 233 -2.20 0.51 16.27
C ILE A 233 -3.57 1.15 16.50
N ALA A 234 -4.46 0.51 17.25
CA ALA A 234 -5.77 1.06 17.58
C ALA A 234 -5.66 2.37 18.36
N ALA A 235 -4.74 2.46 19.33
CA ALA A 235 -4.48 3.66 20.12
C ALA A 235 -3.99 4.84 19.26
N LYS A 236 -3.34 4.57 18.12
CA LYS A 236 -2.91 5.58 17.14
C LYS A 236 -3.86 5.70 15.94
N ASN A 237 -5.16 5.54 16.19
CA ASN A 237 -6.23 5.71 15.20
C ASN A 237 -6.03 4.84 13.95
N TYR A 238 -5.57 3.60 14.15
CA TYR A 238 -5.28 2.64 13.08
C TYR A 238 -4.28 3.14 12.02
N SER A 239 -3.35 3.99 12.39
CA SER A 239 -2.29 4.42 11.49
C SER A 239 -1.28 3.31 11.25
N PHE A 240 -0.88 3.11 9.98
CA PHE A 240 0.14 2.14 9.58
C PHE A 240 1.48 2.82 9.23
N SER A 241 1.64 4.08 9.56
CA SER A 241 2.90 4.81 9.32
C SER A 241 3.91 4.51 10.41
N ALA A 242 5.03 3.86 10.08
CA ALA A 242 6.09 3.52 11.03
C ALA A 242 6.61 4.74 11.81
N GLY A 243 6.72 5.89 11.15
CA GLY A 243 7.21 7.12 11.76
C GLY A 243 6.40 7.63 12.96
N GLN A 244 5.15 7.17 13.13
CA GLN A 244 4.34 7.50 14.32
C GLN A 244 4.70 6.64 15.54
N TYR A 245 5.48 5.59 15.37
CA TYR A 245 5.84 4.62 16.41
C TYR A 245 7.33 4.68 16.76
N PHE A 246 8.15 5.38 15.98
CA PHE A 246 9.53 5.62 16.34
C PHE A 246 9.61 6.43 17.64
N GLU A 247 10.58 6.10 18.47
CA GLU A 247 10.89 6.91 19.66
C GLU A 247 11.44 8.26 19.23
N VAL A 248 10.85 9.32 19.77
CA VAL A 248 11.40 10.66 19.57
C VAL A 248 12.60 10.80 20.50
N LYS A 249 13.80 10.73 19.95
CA LYS A 249 15.00 11.09 20.71
C LYS A 249 15.00 12.60 20.89
N ILE A 250 14.70 13.06 22.09
CA ILE A 250 14.87 14.45 22.47
C ILE A 250 16.36 14.60 22.83
N GLU A 251 17.14 15.10 21.88
CA GLU A 251 18.50 15.56 22.23
C GLU A 251 18.34 16.83 23.05
N TYR A 252 18.57 16.71 24.33
CA TYR A 252 18.72 17.88 25.20
C TYR A 252 20.04 18.55 24.85
N ILE A 253 19.96 19.67 24.14
CA ILE A 253 21.12 20.54 23.97
C ILE A 253 21.24 21.28 25.29
N ASP A 254 22.28 20.95 26.06
CA ASP A 254 22.61 21.64 27.30
C ASP A 254 23.22 23.01 26.95
N ILE A 255 22.37 24.01 26.80
CA ILE A 255 22.76 25.38 26.50
C ILE A 255 22.36 26.27 27.66
N THR A 256 23.22 27.25 27.95
CA THR A 256 22.90 28.26 28.97
C THR A 256 21.75 29.15 28.54
N ALA A 257 21.13 29.84 29.50
CA ALA A 257 20.03 30.77 29.18
C ALA A 257 20.50 31.91 28.25
N GLU A 258 21.76 32.34 28.39
CA GLU A 258 22.40 33.36 27.56
C GLU A 258 22.59 32.85 26.11
N GLU A 259 23.13 31.63 25.93
CA GLU A 259 23.27 31.02 24.61
C GLU A 259 21.93 30.76 23.90
N PHE A 260 20.89 30.41 24.66
CA PHE A 260 19.55 30.27 24.13
C PHE A 260 18.99 31.61 23.64
N ALA A 261 19.16 32.69 24.44
CA ALA A 261 18.70 34.03 24.07
C ALA A 261 19.43 34.56 22.83
N GLU A 262 20.73 34.31 22.71
CA GLU A 262 21.53 34.70 21.55
C GLU A 262 21.07 33.96 20.26
N LYS A 263 20.81 32.65 20.34
CA LYS A 263 20.30 31.88 19.24
C LYS A 263 18.89 32.33 18.81
N MET A 264 18.02 32.62 19.77
CA MET A 264 16.68 33.13 19.49
C MET A 264 16.72 34.49 18.79
N SER A 265 17.55 35.43 19.26
CA SER A 265 17.75 36.72 18.59
C SER A 265 18.31 36.56 17.16
N GLY A 266 19.21 35.59 16.96
CA GLY A 266 19.72 35.26 15.62
C GLY A 266 18.64 34.73 14.68
N PHE A 267 17.70 33.92 15.18
CA PHE A 267 16.54 33.44 14.39
C PHE A 267 15.54 34.57 14.08
N GLU A 268 15.27 35.46 15.04
CA GLU A 268 14.38 36.62 14.82
C GLU A 268 14.95 37.54 13.73
N ASN A 269 16.25 37.86 13.78
CA ASN A 269 16.89 38.68 12.76
C ASN A 269 16.82 38.03 11.38
N ARG A 270 17.06 36.73 11.28
CA ARG A 270 16.93 35.98 10.03
C ARG A 270 15.50 35.96 9.48
N LEU A 271 14.50 35.86 10.34
CA LEU A 271 13.09 35.96 9.97
C LEU A 271 12.77 37.33 9.39
N VAL A 272 13.23 38.42 10.05
CA VAL A 272 13.04 39.79 9.57
C VAL A 272 13.69 40.00 8.20
N ASP A 273 14.91 39.51 7.98
CA ASP A 273 15.60 39.58 6.71
C ASP A 273 14.88 38.83 5.59
N LEU A 274 14.30 37.64 5.91
CA LEU A 274 13.52 36.86 4.95
C LEU A 274 12.19 37.51 4.56
N PHE A 275 11.58 38.28 5.45
CA PHE A 275 10.36 39.03 5.14
C PHE A 275 10.61 40.36 4.40
N GLN A 276 11.85 40.84 4.36
CA GLN A 276 12.25 42.05 3.62
C GLN A 276 12.74 41.75 2.19
N GLN A 277 12.98 40.50 1.83
CA GLN A 277 13.26 40.04 0.47
C GLN A 277 11.97 39.68 -0.29
#